data_875e61f1448a72ad831586a3efce269c
#
_entry.id   875e61f1448a72ad831586a3efce269c
#
_cell.length_a   1.000
_cell.length_b   1.000
_cell.length_c   1.000
_cell.angle_alpha   90.00
_cell.angle_beta   90.00
_cell.angle_gamma   90.00
#
_symmetry.space_group_name_H-M   'P 1'
#
loop_
_entity.id
_entity.type
_entity.pdbx_description
1 polymer ?
#
loop_
_entity_poly.entity_id
_entity_poly.type
_entity_poly.pdbx_seq_one_letter_code
_entity_poly.pdbx_strand_id
1 'polypeptide(L)'
;TPMLMAGEEVRLTAKKVEAILHDAKKSAAAVNLVYVDDRQPGITRTRNGDIFEYFVGRKKVRDKTTLDRIKKLVIPPAWQDVWICTLDNGHLQATGIDAKNRKQYKYHTLWTALRNHTKFFRLHQFGSAIPQIRQQLEKDLAKPGLPAEKVLAAVVCLMDHTSIRIGNSAY
;
A
#
# COMPACT_ATOMS: atom_id res chain seq x y z
N THR A 1 -9.15 17.54 -16.56
CA THR A 1 -7.88 17.74 -17.26
C THR A 1 -6.96 16.60 -16.90
N PRO A 2 -6.55 15.72 -17.82
CA PRO A 2 -5.61 14.66 -17.52
C PRO A 2 -4.22 15.28 -17.42
N MET A 3 -3.58 15.10 -16.28
CA MET A 3 -2.18 15.45 -16.08
C MET A 3 -1.31 14.37 -16.74
N LEU A 4 -0.72 14.70 -17.85
CA LEU A 4 0.26 13.92 -18.59
C LEU A 4 1.53 13.77 -17.76
N MET A 5 1.75 12.59 -17.21
CA MET A 5 3.08 12.09 -16.85
C MET A 5 3.26 10.78 -17.58
N ALA A 6 4.40 10.61 -18.25
CA ALA A 6 4.74 9.50 -19.12
C ALA A 6 4.42 8.14 -18.49
N GLY A 7 3.54 7.36 -19.10
CA GLY A 7 3.25 5.98 -18.74
C GLY A 7 1.75 5.69 -18.71
N GLU A 8 1.35 4.72 -19.43
CA GLU A 8 0.06 4.08 -19.58
C GLU A 8 -1.04 4.47 -18.59
N GLU A 9 -2.05 5.14 -19.08
CA GLU A 9 -3.26 5.49 -18.33
C GLU A 9 -4.03 4.21 -17.99
N VAL A 10 -4.09 3.86 -16.70
CA VAL A 10 -4.86 2.70 -16.26
C VAL A 10 -6.35 3.02 -16.38
N ARG A 11 -6.96 2.68 -17.52
CA ARG A 11 -8.41 2.82 -17.74
C ARG A 11 -9.12 1.53 -17.35
N LEU A 12 -9.66 1.48 -16.15
CA LEU A 12 -10.48 0.37 -15.69
C LEU A 12 -11.95 0.79 -15.65
N THR A 13 -12.84 -0.07 -16.18
CA THR A 13 -14.29 0.11 -16.01
C THR A 13 -14.70 -0.16 -14.55
N ALA A 14 -15.78 0.45 -14.09
CA ALA A 14 -16.32 0.26 -12.74
C ALA A 14 -16.47 -1.23 -12.36
N LYS A 15 -17.01 -2.04 -13.26
CA LYS A 15 -17.19 -3.49 -13.07
C LYS A 15 -15.85 -4.23 -12.90
N LYS A 16 -14.81 -3.81 -13.65
CA LYS A 16 -13.46 -4.41 -13.53
C LYS A 16 -12.77 -3.99 -12.24
N VAL A 17 -12.98 -2.73 -11.82
CA VAL A 17 -12.48 -2.25 -10.52
C VAL A 17 -13.10 -3.05 -9.38
N GLU A 18 -14.41 -3.26 -9.37
CA GLU A 18 -15.10 -4.03 -8.34
C GLU A 18 -14.59 -5.48 -8.25
N ALA A 19 -14.34 -6.12 -9.39
CA ALA A 19 -13.83 -7.49 -9.44
C ALA A 19 -12.41 -7.66 -8.85
N ILE A 20 -11.60 -6.60 -8.83
CA ILE A 20 -10.20 -6.64 -8.35
C ILE A 20 -10.01 -6.02 -6.97
N LEU A 21 -11.01 -5.31 -6.43
CA LEU A 21 -10.91 -4.52 -5.19
C LEU A 21 -10.45 -5.32 -3.97
N HIS A 22 -10.80 -6.60 -3.92
CA HIS A 22 -10.57 -7.47 -2.76
C HIS A 22 -9.45 -8.50 -3.00
N ASP A 23 -8.84 -8.51 -4.19
CA ASP A 23 -7.78 -9.47 -4.55
C ASP A 23 -6.53 -8.72 -5.05
N ALA A 24 -5.51 -8.68 -4.21
CA ALA A 24 -4.27 -7.97 -4.52
C ALA A 24 -3.52 -8.59 -5.72
N LYS A 25 -3.61 -9.91 -5.92
CA LYS A 25 -2.97 -10.58 -7.05
C LYS A 25 -3.68 -10.23 -8.36
N LYS A 26 -5.02 -10.27 -8.36
CA LYS A 26 -5.82 -9.83 -9.51
C LYS A 26 -5.63 -8.35 -9.80
N SER A 27 -5.51 -7.53 -8.76
CA SER A 27 -5.20 -6.10 -8.88
C SER A 27 -3.86 -5.87 -9.58
N ALA A 28 -2.80 -6.58 -9.19
CA ALA A 28 -1.50 -6.49 -9.84
C ALA A 28 -1.56 -6.93 -11.31
N ALA A 29 -2.18 -8.09 -11.57
CA ALA A 29 -2.33 -8.63 -12.92
C ALA A 29 -3.13 -7.69 -13.85
N ALA A 30 -4.11 -6.96 -13.32
CA ALA A 30 -4.93 -6.00 -14.09
C ALA A 30 -4.14 -4.83 -14.68
N VAL A 31 -2.94 -4.56 -14.16
CA VAL A 31 -2.00 -3.52 -14.63
C VAL A 31 -0.66 -4.13 -15.06
N ASN A 32 -0.65 -5.40 -15.50
CA ASN A 32 0.52 -6.13 -15.98
C ASN A 32 1.67 -6.21 -14.96
N LEU A 33 1.34 -6.20 -13.67
CA LEU A 33 2.32 -6.36 -12.59
C LEU A 33 2.23 -7.75 -11.97
N VAL A 34 3.35 -8.20 -11.43
CA VAL A 34 3.45 -9.43 -10.62
C VAL A 34 3.31 -9.07 -9.15
N TYR A 35 2.43 -9.76 -8.43
CA TYR A 35 2.32 -9.62 -6.98
C TYR A 35 3.49 -10.35 -6.33
N VAL A 36 4.34 -9.65 -5.60
CA VAL A 36 5.56 -10.17 -4.96
C VAL A 36 5.55 -9.89 -3.45
N ASP A 37 6.31 -10.68 -2.70
CA ASP A 37 6.48 -10.54 -1.25
C ASP A 37 7.98 -10.36 -0.96
N ASP A 38 8.35 -9.48 -0.05
CA ASP A 38 9.73 -9.22 0.33
C ASP A 38 10.37 -10.33 1.20
N ARG A 39 9.61 -11.36 1.53
CA ARG A 39 10.14 -12.63 2.08
C ARG A 39 10.74 -13.52 1.00
N GLN A 40 10.46 -13.25 -0.27
CA GLN A 40 11.07 -13.95 -1.40
C GLN A 40 12.51 -13.49 -1.61
N PRO A 41 13.37 -14.33 -2.23
CA PRO A 41 14.71 -13.91 -2.60
C PRO A 41 14.69 -12.63 -3.45
N GLY A 42 15.52 -11.66 -3.08
CA GLY A 42 15.61 -10.37 -3.74
C GLY A 42 17.04 -9.88 -3.82
N ILE A 43 17.21 -8.64 -4.25
CA ILE A 43 18.48 -7.94 -4.22
C ILE A 43 18.61 -7.26 -2.86
N THR A 44 19.72 -7.46 -2.18
CA THR A 44 20.06 -6.79 -0.92
C THR A 44 21.03 -5.64 -1.18
N ARG A 45 20.96 -4.57 -0.37
CA ARG A 45 21.86 -3.42 -0.41
C ARG A 45 22.81 -3.48 0.79
N THR A 46 24.09 -3.41 0.55
CA THR A 46 25.12 -3.31 1.58
C THR A 46 25.87 -1.99 1.42
N ARG A 47 26.17 -1.33 2.52
CA ARG A 47 26.99 -0.12 2.52
C ARG A 47 28.46 -0.50 2.63
N ASN A 48 29.28 0.04 1.73
CA ASN A 48 30.72 -0.13 1.74
C ASN A 48 31.37 1.26 1.64
N GLY A 49 31.76 1.83 2.80
CA GLY A 49 32.17 3.23 2.89
C GLY A 49 31.05 4.18 2.49
N ASP A 50 31.30 5.00 1.47
CA ASP A 50 30.33 5.97 0.96
C ASP A 50 29.49 5.47 -0.22
N ILE A 51 29.74 4.23 -0.66
CA ILE A 51 29.02 3.63 -1.78
C ILE A 51 28.09 2.50 -1.33
N PHE A 52 27.05 2.27 -2.12
CA PHE A 52 26.16 1.12 -1.95
C PHE A 52 26.47 0.04 -2.97
N GLU A 53 26.54 -1.17 -2.49
CA GLU A 53 26.70 -2.38 -3.29
C GLU A 53 25.43 -3.23 -3.22
N TYR A 54 25.15 -3.95 -4.30
CA TYR A 54 23.91 -4.71 -4.45
C TYR A 54 24.24 -6.18 -4.72
N PHE A 55 23.52 -7.10 -4.06
CA PHE A 55 23.79 -8.53 -4.15
C PHE A 55 22.50 -9.33 -4.35
N VAL A 56 22.57 -10.40 -5.14
CA VAL A 56 21.58 -11.47 -5.19
C VAL A 56 22.19 -12.69 -4.51
N GLY A 57 21.76 -13.00 -3.31
CA GLY A 57 22.46 -13.96 -2.45
C GLY A 57 23.90 -13.51 -2.20
N ARG A 58 24.88 -14.31 -2.64
CA ARG A 58 26.32 -13.97 -2.52
C ARG A 58 26.91 -13.31 -3.76
N LYS A 59 26.14 -13.20 -4.85
CA LYS A 59 26.65 -12.68 -6.13
C LYS A 59 26.39 -11.16 -6.25
N LYS A 60 27.46 -10.38 -6.44
CA LYS A 60 27.36 -8.93 -6.66
C LYS A 60 26.65 -8.64 -7.99
N VAL A 61 25.68 -7.74 -7.97
CA VAL A 61 25.00 -7.24 -9.16
C VAL A 61 25.94 -6.32 -9.93
N ARG A 62 26.20 -6.66 -11.19
CA ARG A 62 27.06 -5.88 -12.10
C ARG A 62 26.33 -5.42 -13.36
N ASP A 63 25.15 -5.97 -13.58
CA ASP A 63 24.33 -5.61 -14.72
C ASP A 63 23.87 -4.16 -14.64
N LYS A 64 24.25 -3.39 -15.69
CA LYS A 64 23.98 -1.96 -15.78
C LYS A 64 22.48 -1.65 -15.77
N THR A 65 21.68 -2.45 -16.46
CA THR A 65 20.22 -2.28 -16.55
C THR A 65 19.57 -2.36 -15.18
N THR A 66 19.94 -3.39 -14.41
CA THR A 66 19.47 -3.56 -13.03
C THR A 66 19.93 -2.42 -12.12
N LEU A 67 21.19 -2.01 -12.21
CA LEU A 67 21.72 -0.90 -11.40
C LEU A 67 21.04 0.43 -11.73
N ASP A 68 20.78 0.70 -13.00
CA ASP A 68 20.08 1.92 -13.44
C ASP A 68 18.60 1.90 -12.97
N ARG A 69 17.95 0.74 -12.99
CA ARG A 69 16.62 0.55 -12.39
C ARG A 69 16.64 0.87 -10.89
N ILE A 70 17.59 0.30 -10.15
CA ILE A 70 17.74 0.53 -8.72
C ILE A 70 17.96 2.02 -8.41
N LYS A 71 18.80 2.71 -9.17
CA LYS A 71 19.00 4.16 -9.04
C LYS A 71 17.71 4.94 -9.19
N LYS A 72 16.87 4.58 -10.18
CA LYS A 72 15.57 5.22 -10.42
C LYS A 72 14.57 5.01 -9.27
N LEU A 73 14.74 3.99 -8.44
CA LEU A 73 13.90 3.80 -7.24
C LEU A 73 14.14 4.86 -6.17
N VAL A 74 15.26 5.58 -6.22
CA VAL A 74 15.63 6.63 -5.26
C VAL A 74 15.43 6.15 -3.81
N ILE A 75 16.07 5.03 -3.47
CA ILE A 75 15.98 4.45 -2.12
C ILE A 75 16.80 5.33 -1.16
N PRO A 76 16.19 5.84 -0.06
CA PRO A 76 16.90 6.72 0.86
C PRO A 76 18.18 6.05 1.42
N PRO A 77 19.31 6.80 1.51
CA PRO A 77 20.56 6.26 2.07
C PRO A 77 20.42 5.77 3.51
N ALA A 78 19.56 6.41 4.30
CA ALA A 78 19.32 6.09 5.71
C ALA A 78 18.54 4.77 5.94
N TRP A 79 17.95 4.18 4.90
CA TRP A 79 17.26 2.90 5.05
C TRP A 79 18.27 1.78 5.32
N GLN A 80 17.90 0.89 6.23
CA GLN A 80 18.63 -0.34 6.57
C GLN A 80 17.82 -1.56 6.09
N ASP A 81 18.44 -2.74 6.06
CA ASP A 81 17.81 -4.00 5.67
C ASP A 81 17.01 -3.91 4.36
N VAL A 82 17.63 -3.27 3.37
CA VAL A 82 16.96 -3.01 2.11
C VAL A 82 16.86 -4.28 1.27
N TRP A 83 15.60 -4.65 0.97
CA TRP A 83 15.26 -5.64 -0.04
C TRP A 83 14.76 -4.94 -1.30
N ILE A 84 15.17 -5.42 -2.47
CA ILE A 84 14.75 -4.90 -3.78
C ILE A 84 14.28 -6.06 -4.64
N CYS A 85 13.13 -5.90 -5.27
CA CYS A 85 12.57 -6.89 -6.18
C CYS A 85 13.50 -7.16 -7.36
N THR A 86 13.67 -8.43 -7.72
CA THR A 86 14.44 -8.81 -8.91
C THR A 86 13.68 -8.52 -10.20
N LEU A 87 12.33 -8.53 -10.15
CA LEU A 87 11.47 -8.25 -11.31
C LEU A 87 11.27 -6.73 -11.46
N ASP A 88 11.37 -6.24 -12.68
CA ASP A 88 11.07 -4.84 -13.01
C ASP A 88 9.57 -4.52 -12.91
N ASN A 89 8.72 -5.50 -13.22
CA ASN A 89 7.27 -5.41 -13.11
C ASN A 89 6.70 -5.97 -11.78
N GLY A 90 7.51 -6.14 -10.73
CA GLY A 90 7.01 -6.44 -9.40
C GLY A 90 6.17 -5.27 -8.85
N HIS A 91 4.97 -5.54 -8.27
CA HIS A 91 4.15 -4.46 -7.70
C HIS A 91 4.84 -3.75 -6.54
N LEU A 92 5.62 -4.49 -5.73
CA LEU A 92 6.49 -3.99 -4.68
C LEU A 92 7.93 -3.98 -5.22
N GLN A 93 8.55 -2.82 -5.29
CA GLN A 93 9.86 -2.63 -5.88
C GLN A 93 10.98 -2.66 -4.85
N ALA A 94 10.77 -2.12 -3.66
CA ALA A 94 11.74 -2.22 -2.56
C ALA A 94 11.05 -2.06 -1.21
N THR A 95 11.68 -2.64 -0.18
CA THR A 95 11.38 -2.36 1.24
C THR A 95 12.67 -2.02 1.97
N GLY A 96 12.55 -1.43 3.16
CA GLY A 96 13.68 -1.13 4.04
C GLY A 96 13.20 -0.55 5.37
N ILE A 97 14.10 -0.45 6.33
CA ILE A 97 13.83 0.09 7.66
C ILE A 97 14.36 1.53 7.72
N ASP A 98 13.53 2.48 8.09
CA ASP A 98 13.93 3.87 8.24
C ASP A 98 14.66 4.15 9.57
N ALA A 99 15.18 5.38 9.75
CA ALA A 99 15.87 5.81 10.96
C ALA A 99 15.01 5.77 12.25
N LYS A 100 13.68 5.67 12.10
CA LYS A 100 12.74 5.50 13.23
C LYS A 100 12.31 4.04 13.43
N ASN A 101 13.09 3.11 12.89
CA ASN A 101 12.83 1.66 12.93
C ASN A 101 11.46 1.24 12.34
N ARG A 102 10.95 1.97 11.36
CA ARG A 102 9.68 1.69 10.70
C ARG A 102 9.95 1.07 9.33
N LYS A 103 9.24 0.01 8.98
CA LYS A 103 9.29 -0.61 7.66
C LYS A 103 8.67 0.32 6.61
N GLN A 104 9.43 0.61 5.59
CA GLN A 104 9.05 1.47 4.46
C GLN A 104 8.96 0.66 3.18
N TYR A 105 8.14 1.15 2.24
CA TYR A 105 7.81 0.45 1.01
C TYR A 105 7.95 1.37 -0.20
N LYS A 106 8.52 0.85 -1.29
CA LYS A 106 8.52 1.49 -2.61
C LYS A 106 7.73 0.62 -3.57
N TYR A 107 6.62 1.13 -4.05
CA TYR A 107 5.76 0.44 -4.99
C TYR A 107 6.03 0.86 -6.43
N HIS A 108 5.68 0.01 -7.38
CA HIS A 108 5.66 0.34 -8.80
C HIS A 108 4.66 1.49 -9.07
N THR A 109 4.97 2.38 -10.02
CA THR A 109 4.14 3.54 -10.32
C THR A 109 2.71 3.16 -10.73
N LEU A 110 2.56 2.12 -11.56
CA LEU A 110 1.24 1.60 -11.96
C LEU A 110 0.45 1.03 -10.78
N TRP A 111 1.13 0.40 -9.80
CA TRP A 111 0.46 -0.05 -8.58
C TRP A 111 -0.07 1.12 -7.77
N THR A 112 0.73 2.16 -7.60
CA THR A 112 0.33 3.37 -6.89
C THR A 112 -0.85 4.06 -7.59
N ALA A 113 -0.81 4.18 -8.91
CA ALA A 113 -1.89 4.74 -9.71
C ALA A 113 -3.19 3.92 -9.57
N LEU A 114 -3.10 2.58 -9.67
CA LEU A 114 -4.24 1.69 -9.46
C LEU A 114 -4.84 1.84 -8.07
N ARG A 115 -4.01 1.85 -7.03
CA ARG A 115 -4.45 2.00 -5.63
C ARG A 115 -5.13 3.35 -5.39
N ASN A 116 -4.63 4.41 -5.97
CA ASN A 116 -5.25 5.72 -5.90
C ASN A 116 -6.63 5.72 -6.60
N HIS A 117 -6.71 5.14 -7.79
CA HIS A 117 -7.98 5.02 -8.53
C HIS A 117 -9.02 4.21 -7.74
N THR A 118 -8.63 3.05 -7.19
CA THR A 118 -9.52 2.18 -6.41
C THR A 118 -9.92 2.79 -5.06
N LYS A 119 -9.11 3.67 -4.47
CA LYS A 119 -9.42 4.39 -3.23
C LYS A 119 -10.68 5.24 -3.39
N PHE A 120 -10.81 5.98 -4.48
CA PHE A 120 -12.00 6.81 -4.73
C PHE A 120 -13.27 5.97 -4.91
N PHE A 121 -13.15 4.81 -5.53
CA PHE A 121 -14.28 3.88 -5.68
C PHE A 121 -14.79 3.38 -4.33
N ARG A 122 -13.88 2.99 -3.42
CA ARG A 122 -14.23 2.59 -2.05
C ARG A 122 -14.82 3.73 -1.24
N LEU A 123 -14.32 4.94 -1.43
CA LEU A 123 -14.83 6.12 -0.73
C LEU A 123 -16.28 6.41 -1.13
N HIS A 124 -16.63 6.26 -2.40
CA HIS A 124 -18.02 6.41 -2.87
C HIS A 124 -18.94 5.34 -2.27
N GLN A 125 -18.50 4.05 -2.28
CA GLN A 125 -19.27 2.96 -1.65
C GLN A 125 -19.44 3.19 -0.14
N PHE A 126 -18.39 3.61 0.55
CA PHE A 126 -18.45 3.96 1.97
C PHE A 126 -19.42 5.11 2.22
N GLY A 127 -19.36 6.19 1.45
CA GLY A 127 -20.29 7.31 1.54
C GLY A 127 -21.74 6.88 1.39
N SER A 128 -22.03 5.98 0.47
CA SER A 128 -23.38 5.41 0.26
C SER A 128 -23.84 4.53 1.43
N ALA A 129 -22.94 3.93 2.20
CA ALA A 129 -23.25 3.09 3.35
C ALA A 129 -23.43 3.90 4.66
N ILE A 130 -22.93 5.13 4.75
CA ILE A 130 -22.98 5.97 5.98
C ILE A 130 -24.39 6.12 6.54
N PRO A 131 -25.46 6.40 5.75
CA PRO A 131 -26.80 6.54 6.30
C PRO A 131 -27.29 5.28 7.02
N GLN A 132 -27.01 4.10 6.47
CA GLN A 132 -27.36 2.82 7.09
C GLN A 132 -26.57 2.56 8.37
N ILE A 133 -25.27 2.91 8.37
CA ILE A 133 -24.41 2.81 9.55
C ILE A 133 -24.98 3.69 10.67
N ARG A 134 -25.30 4.96 10.39
CA ARG A 134 -25.85 5.89 11.37
C ARG A 134 -27.18 5.39 11.95
N GLN A 135 -28.07 4.88 11.10
CA GLN A 135 -29.33 4.29 11.57
C GLN A 135 -29.09 3.08 12.49
N GLN A 136 -28.10 2.25 12.20
CA GLN A 136 -27.75 1.11 13.05
C GLN A 136 -27.17 1.58 14.39
N LEU A 137 -26.31 2.63 14.39
CA LEU A 137 -25.76 3.22 15.61
C LEU A 137 -26.88 3.72 16.56
N GLU A 138 -27.89 4.42 16.04
CA GLU A 138 -29.03 4.88 16.84
C GLU A 138 -29.75 3.72 17.53
N LYS A 139 -30.01 2.62 16.80
CA LYS A 139 -30.65 1.41 17.34
C LYS A 139 -29.80 0.76 18.44
N ASP A 140 -28.51 0.66 18.22
CA ASP A 140 -27.60 0.00 19.15
C ASP A 140 -27.34 0.84 20.41
N LEU A 141 -27.30 2.18 20.28
CA LEU A 141 -27.21 3.10 21.42
C LEU A 141 -28.45 3.07 22.31
N ALA A 142 -29.63 2.81 21.74
CA ALA A 142 -30.88 2.71 22.48
C ALA A 142 -31.02 1.41 23.28
N LYS A 143 -30.19 0.40 23.09
CA LYS A 143 -30.29 -0.87 23.82
C LYS A 143 -30.11 -0.67 25.33
N PRO A 144 -30.86 -1.38 26.18
CA PRO A 144 -30.72 -1.31 27.62
C PRO A 144 -29.40 -1.90 28.08
N GLY A 145 -28.83 -1.42 29.20
CA GLY A 145 -27.57 -1.88 29.75
C GLY A 145 -26.35 -1.46 28.92
N LEU A 146 -25.29 -2.25 28.95
CA LEU A 146 -24.03 -2.05 28.24
C LEU A 146 -23.66 -3.30 27.41
N PRO A 147 -24.47 -3.76 26.47
CA PRO A 147 -24.08 -4.84 25.57
C PRO A 147 -22.96 -4.39 24.64
N ALA A 148 -22.19 -5.35 24.09
CA ALA A 148 -21.03 -5.08 23.24
C ALA A 148 -21.38 -4.16 22.03
N GLU A 149 -22.56 -4.34 21.43
CA GLU A 149 -23.02 -3.55 20.29
C GLU A 149 -23.20 -2.07 20.70
N LYS A 150 -23.75 -1.80 21.88
CA LYS A 150 -23.88 -0.42 22.39
C LYS A 150 -22.53 0.24 22.62
N VAL A 151 -21.58 -0.49 23.17
CA VAL A 151 -20.20 0.02 23.38
C VAL A 151 -19.54 0.32 22.03
N LEU A 152 -19.63 -0.60 21.06
CA LEU A 152 -19.12 -0.38 19.72
C LEU A 152 -19.80 0.81 19.04
N ALA A 153 -21.13 0.92 19.16
CA ALA A 153 -21.87 2.04 18.61
C ALA A 153 -21.42 3.38 19.21
N ALA A 154 -21.17 3.44 20.51
CA ALA A 154 -20.66 4.65 21.17
C ALA A 154 -19.27 5.06 20.63
N VAL A 155 -18.36 4.08 20.43
CA VAL A 155 -17.02 4.34 19.85
C VAL A 155 -17.13 4.86 18.42
N VAL A 156 -17.96 4.21 17.58
CA VAL A 156 -18.12 4.63 16.18
C VAL A 156 -18.81 5.99 16.08
N CYS A 157 -19.80 6.25 16.95
CA CYS A 157 -20.46 7.55 17.05
C CYS A 157 -19.45 8.66 17.44
N LEU A 158 -18.58 8.40 18.41
CA LEU A 158 -17.50 9.32 18.79
C LEU A 158 -16.56 9.60 17.61
N MET A 159 -16.17 8.56 16.85
CA MET A 159 -15.33 8.72 15.67
C MET A 159 -16.01 9.55 14.57
N ASP A 160 -17.31 9.34 14.34
CA ASP A 160 -18.08 10.09 13.32
C ASP A 160 -18.17 11.59 13.68
N HIS A 161 -18.39 11.92 14.95
CA HIS A 161 -18.54 13.31 15.40
C HIS A 161 -17.23 14.06 15.58
N THR A 162 -16.16 13.36 15.98
CA THR A 162 -14.88 14.02 16.33
C THR A 162 -13.79 13.81 15.29
N SER A 163 -14.02 12.97 14.29
CA SER A 163 -12.99 12.56 13.30
C SER A 163 -11.73 11.93 13.92
N ILE A 164 -11.81 11.48 15.17
CA ILE A 164 -10.73 10.72 15.82
C ILE A 164 -10.63 9.35 15.19
N ARG A 165 -9.42 8.88 14.96
CA ARG A 165 -9.16 7.50 14.52
C ARG A 165 -8.62 6.66 15.65
N ILE A 166 -8.90 5.36 15.62
CA ILE A 166 -8.28 4.39 16.52
C ILE A 166 -6.77 4.38 16.22
N GLY A 167 -5.95 4.55 17.26
CA GLY A 167 -4.51 4.32 17.21
C GLY A 167 -4.19 2.83 17.06
N ASN A 168 -2.97 2.52 16.66
CA ASN A 168 -2.46 1.16 16.75
C ASN A 168 -1.23 1.14 17.67
N SER A 169 -0.85 -0.05 18.13
CA SER A 169 0.28 -0.26 19.03
C SER A 169 1.65 0.11 18.45
N ALA A 170 1.71 0.51 17.18
CA ALA A 170 2.94 0.90 16.51
C ALA A 170 3.20 2.43 16.50
N TYR A 171 2.37 3.21 17.21
CA TYR A 171 2.54 4.65 17.41
C TYR A 171 2.82 4.98 18.87
#